data_4e401e81350012e3f71122962a92e3d8
#
_entry.id   4e401e81350012e3f71122962a92e3d8
#
_cell.length_a   1.000
_cell.length_b   1.000
_cell.length_c   1.000
_cell.angle_alpha   90.00
_cell.angle_beta   90.00
_cell.angle_gamma   90.00
#
_symmetry.space_group_name_H-M   'P 1'
#
loop_
_entity.id
_entity.type
_entity.pdbx_description
1 polymer ?
#
loop_
_entity_poly.entity_id
_entity_poly.type
_entity_poly.pdbx_seq_one_letter_code
_entity_poly.pdbx_strand_id
1 'polypeptide(L)'
;MQYRDLREFISGLEQRGELKRVSTAVSPVLEMTEICDRTLRKQGPALLFENPTGFDMPVLGNLFGTPKRVALGMGAEEVSELREIGKLLAFLKEPEPPKGLKDAWSKLPIYKKVISMAPKVLKDAPCQEVIVEGDDVDLSALPIQTCWPGDAGPLITWGLTVTKGPNKERQNLGIYRQQVIGRKKVIMRWLSHRGGALDFREWCEKYPDRPYPVAVALGADPATILGAVTPVPDSLSEYAFAGLLRGSRTELVKCRGNDLQVPAGAEIVLEGYIQPGEMADEGPYGDHTGYYNEVDRFPVFTVERITKRRDAIYHSTYTGRPPDEPAILGVALNEVFVPILQKQFPEITDFYLPPEGCSYRMAVVTMKKQYPGHAKRVMLGVWSFLRQFMYTKFVIVTDDDINARDWNDVIWAITTRMDPKRDTVLIENTPIDYLDFASPVSGLGSKMGLDATHKWPGETSREWGRAIVQDEAVKRRIDELWAGLGID
;
A
#
# COMPACT_ATOMS: atom_id res chain seq x y z
N MET A 1 19.72 3.27 3.41
CA MET A 1 19.87 4.75 3.46
C MET A 1 18.64 5.37 4.11
N GLN A 2 18.77 6.56 4.72
CA GLN A 2 17.67 7.23 5.40
C GLN A 2 17.42 8.57 4.70
N TYR A 3 16.20 8.80 4.26
CA TYR A 3 15.81 10.02 3.55
C TYR A 3 14.94 10.89 4.46
N ARG A 4 15.37 12.14 4.69
CA ARG A 4 14.66 13.08 5.59
C ARG A 4 13.42 13.67 4.95
N ASP A 5 13.42 13.84 3.62
CA ASP A 5 12.32 14.37 2.84
C ASP A 5 12.28 13.75 1.43
N LEU A 6 11.29 14.15 0.63
CA LEU A 6 11.13 13.68 -0.74
C LEU A 6 12.33 14.05 -1.63
N ARG A 7 12.95 15.20 -1.42
CA ARG A 7 14.07 15.70 -2.25
C ARG A 7 15.35 14.90 -2.06
N GLU A 8 15.64 14.49 -0.83
CA GLU A 8 16.75 13.57 -0.57
C GLU A 8 16.50 12.20 -1.24
N PHE A 9 15.24 11.73 -1.24
CA PHE A 9 14.90 10.48 -1.94
C PHE A 9 15.07 10.63 -3.44
N ILE A 10 14.57 11.71 -4.06
CA ILE A 10 14.75 12.04 -5.47
C ILE A 10 16.25 12.04 -5.83
N SER A 11 17.07 12.75 -5.04
CA SER A 11 18.52 12.82 -5.26
C SER A 11 19.17 11.45 -5.12
N GLY A 12 18.76 10.65 -4.15
CA GLY A 12 19.25 9.28 -3.96
C GLY A 12 18.88 8.34 -5.10
N LEU A 13 17.68 8.46 -5.66
CA LEU A 13 17.26 7.72 -6.85
C LEU A 13 18.00 8.16 -8.10
N GLU A 14 18.23 9.46 -8.27
CA GLU A 14 18.99 10.01 -9.40
C GLU A 14 20.45 9.49 -9.41
N GLN A 15 21.12 9.48 -8.25
CA GLN A 15 22.46 8.91 -8.10
C GLN A 15 22.54 7.42 -8.42
N ARG A 16 21.45 6.69 -8.25
CA ARG A 16 21.33 5.25 -8.53
C ARG A 16 20.87 4.95 -9.97
N GLY A 17 20.59 5.99 -10.78
CA GLY A 17 19.99 5.83 -12.11
C GLY A 17 18.52 5.39 -12.10
N GLU A 18 17.87 5.48 -10.96
CA GLU A 18 16.47 5.10 -10.73
C GLU A 18 15.49 6.27 -10.93
N LEU A 19 15.95 7.44 -11.37
CA LEU A 19 15.12 8.60 -11.68
C LEU A 19 15.53 9.22 -13.02
N LYS A 20 14.51 9.58 -13.81
CA LYS A 20 14.69 10.31 -15.08
C LYS A 20 13.97 11.65 -15.01
N ARG A 21 14.71 12.74 -15.32
CA ARG A 21 14.15 14.06 -15.56
C ARG A 21 13.59 14.15 -16.98
N VAL A 22 12.37 14.63 -17.12
CA VAL A 22 11.66 14.82 -18.39
C VAL A 22 11.52 16.31 -18.62
N SER A 23 12.37 16.88 -19.48
CA SER A 23 12.39 18.31 -19.82
C SER A 23 11.39 18.68 -20.92
N THR A 24 10.91 17.72 -21.68
CA THR A 24 9.87 17.92 -22.70
C THR A 24 8.57 18.33 -22.01
N ALA A 25 7.84 19.29 -22.61
CA ALA A 25 6.52 19.68 -22.12
C ALA A 25 5.54 18.50 -22.26
N VAL A 26 4.89 18.14 -21.14
CA VAL A 26 3.94 17.03 -21.06
C VAL A 26 2.70 17.49 -20.29
N SER A 27 1.52 17.14 -20.81
CA SER A 27 0.25 17.50 -20.16
C SER A 27 -0.03 16.63 -18.93
N PRO A 28 -0.46 17.21 -17.80
CA PRO A 28 -1.00 16.44 -16.67
C PRO A 28 -2.35 15.79 -17.00
N VAL A 29 -2.98 16.16 -18.11
CA VAL A 29 -4.20 15.52 -18.61
C VAL A 29 -3.81 14.41 -19.57
N LEU A 30 -3.99 13.16 -19.14
CA LEU A 30 -3.78 11.89 -19.87
C LEU A 30 -2.32 11.53 -20.20
N GLU A 31 -1.50 12.50 -20.69
CA GLU A 31 -0.16 12.20 -21.23
C GLU A 31 0.81 11.69 -20.16
N MET A 32 0.86 12.34 -18.98
CA MET A 32 1.73 11.89 -17.89
C MET A 32 1.37 10.48 -17.43
N THR A 33 0.08 10.16 -17.38
CA THR A 33 -0.39 8.81 -17.03
C THR A 33 0.09 7.78 -18.02
N GLU A 34 -0.05 8.02 -19.33
CA GLU A 34 0.40 7.10 -20.38
C GLU A 34 1.92 6.88 -20.34
N ILE A 35 2.70 7.94 -20.08
CA ILE A 35 4.15 7.82 -19.94
C ILE A 35 4.51 7.01 -18.69
N CYS A 36 3.85 7.27 -17.55
CA CYS A 36 4.07 6.54 -16.32
C CYS A 36 3.70 5.06 -16.47
N ASP A 37 2.56 4.72 -17.10
CA ASP A 37 2.11 3.34 -17.32
C ASP A 37 3.11 2.56 -18.19
N ARG A 38 3.53 3.14 -19.31
CA ARG A 38 4.56 2.50 -20.18
C ARG A 38 5.89 2.31 -19.46
N THR A 39 6.29 3.28 -18.65
CA THR A 39 7.54 3.23 -17.90
C THR A 39 7.48 2.15 -16.84
N LEU A 40 6.39 2.09 -16.06
CA LEU A 40 6.17 1.09 -15.01
C LEU A 40 6.18 -0.33 -15.57
N ARG A 41 5.46 -0.57 -16.70
CA ARG A 41 5.40 -1.88 -17.36
C ARG A 41 6.76 -2.37 -17.86
N LYS A 42 7.70 -1.45 -18.11
CA LYS A 42 9.10 -1.76 -18.47
C LYS A 42 10.02 -1.78 -17.25
N GLN A 43 9.48 -1.70 -16.04
CA GLN A 43 10.24 -1.58 -14.79
C GLN A 43 11.23 -0.40 -14.83
N GLY A 44 10.84 0.68 -15.52
CA GLY A 44 11.65 1.86 -15.72
C GLY A 44 11.71 2.78 -14.49
N PRO A 45 12.47 3.89 -14.58
CA PRO A 45 12.77 4.79 -13.47
C PRO A 45 11.54 5.58 -12.97
N ALA A 46 11.66 6.22 -11.81
CA ALA A 46 10.80 7.32 -11.40
C ALA A 46 10.95 8.50 -12.39
N LEU A 47 9.90 9.29 -12.56
CA LEU A 47 9.85 10.36 -13.56
C LEU A 47 9.60 11.71 -12.89
N LEU A 48 10.52 12.67 -13.10
CA LEU A 48 10.32 14.05 -12.71
C LEU A 48 10.04 14.88 -13.98
N PHE A 49 8.77 15.23 -14.20
CA PHE A 49 8.34 16.11 -15.30
C PHE A 49 8.61 17.54 -14.90
N GLU A 50 9.62 18.16 -15.53
CA GLU A 50 10.07 19.52 -15.18
C GLU A 50 9.21 20.61 -15.83
N ASN A 51 8.55 20.31 -16.96
CA ASN A 51 7.74 21.22 -17.74
C ASN A 51 6.31 20.71 -17.94
N PRO A 52 5.48 20.61 -16.89
CA PRO A 52 4.07 20.25 -17.07
C PRO A 52 3.33 21.38 -17.83
N THR A 53 2.64 21.01 -18.91
CA THR A 53 1.94 21.98 -19.77
C THR A 53 0.92 22.80 -18.98
N GLY A 54 1.12 24.10 -18.95
CA GLY A 54 0.23 25.06 -18.26
C GLY A 54 0.58 25.30 -16.79
N PHE A 55 1.69 24.76 -16.29
CA PHE A 55 2.11 24.89 -14.89
C PHE A 55 3.62 25.08 -14.78
N ASP A 56 4.05 25.82 -13.75
CA ASP A 56 5.47 26.03 -13.41
C ASP A 56 5.96 25.00 -12.36
N MET A 57 5.04 24.24 -11.75
CA MET A 57 5.34 23.30 -10.68
C MET A 57 5.66 21.92 -11.25
N PRO A 58 6.87 21.35 -11.04
CA PRO A 58 7.22 20.01 -11.51
C PRO A 58 6.30 18.93 -10.93
N VAL A 59 6.10 17.84 -11.70
CA VAL A 59 5.32 16.67 -11.28
C VAL A 59 6.22 15.45 -11.16
N LEU A 60 6.16 14.78 -10.01
CA LEU A 60 6.84 13.52 -9.77
C LEU A 60 5.84 12.36 -9.91
N GLY A 61 6.11 11.43 -10.81
CA GLY A 61 5.32 10.24 -11.05
C GLY A 61 6.15 8.96 -11.05
N ASN A 62 5.49 7.81 -11.01
CA ASN A 62 6.12 6.49 -11.00
C ASN A 62 7.19 6.32 -9.91
N LEU A 63 7.03 7.03 -8.77
CA LEU A 63 8.03 7.04 -7.70
C LEU A 63 8.27 5.64 -7.13
N PHE A 64 7.20 4.92 -6.85
CA PHE A 64 7.21 3.56 -6.31
C PHE A 64 6.91 2.48 -7.37
N GLY A 65 7.19 2.76 -8.63
CA GLY A 65 6.91 1.87 -9.76
C GLY A 65 7.81 0.62 -9.88
N THR A 66 8.71 0.37 -8.92
CA THR A 66 9.40 -0.92 -8.77
C THR A 66 9.48 -1.33 -7.31
N PRO A 67 9.44 -2.66 -6.98
CA PRO A 67 9.57 -3.14 -5.60
C PRO A 67 10.85 -2.67 -4.93
N LYS A 68 11.93 -2.51 -5.68
CA LYS A 68 13.21 -1.98 -5.20
C LYS A 68 13.07 -0.54 -4.67
N ARG A 69 12.41 0.35 -5.41
CA ARG A 69 12.20 1.74 -4.95
C ARG A 69 11.29 1.81 -3.72
N VAL A 70 10.32 0.89 -3.61
CA VAL A 70 9.53 0.77 -2.38
C VAL A 70 10.41 0.35 -1.21
N ALA A 71 11.27 -0.66 -1.38
CA ALA A 71 12.21 -1.10 -0.34
C ALA A 71 13.13 0.04 0.09
N LEU A 72 13.74 0.76 -0.86
CA LEU A 72 14.57 1.94 -0.59
C LEU A 72 13.81 3.01 0.21
N GLY A 73 12.56 3.28 -0.14
CA GLY A 73 11.69 4.21 0.58
C GLY A 73 11.36 3.77 2.00
N MET A 74 11.35 2.47 2.27
CA MET A 74 11.19 1.87 3.61
C MET A 74 12.52 1.72 4.36
N GLY A 75 13.64 2.18 3.80
CA GLY A 75 14.96 2.12 4.44
C GLY A 75 15.70 0.80 4.27
N ALA A 76 15.24 -0.07 3.36
CA ALA A 76 15.87 -1.34 2.99
C ALA A 76 16.59 -1.21 1.62
N GLU A 77 17.68 -1.93 1.42
CA GLU A 77 18.38 -1.97 0.13
C GLU A 77 17.77 -3.02 -0.80
N GLU A 78 17.26 -4.12 -0.24
CA GLU A 78 16.64 -5.23 -0.97
C GLU A 78 15.21 -5.50 -0.50
N VAL A 79 14.36 -5.96 -1.41
CA VAL A 79 12.94 -6.25 -1.12
C VAL A 79 12.79 -7.32 -0.03
N SER A 80 13.67 -8.31 -0.01
CA SER A 80 13.67 -9.39 1.00
C SER A 80 13.88 -8.90 2.43
N GLU A 81 14.57 -7.76 2.62
CA GLU A 81 14.82 -7.15 3.94
C GLU A 81 13.52 -6.59 4.55
N LEU A 82 12.48 -6.36 3.76
CA LEU A 82 11.17 -5.95 4.25
C LEU A 82 10.54 -6.99 5.19
N ARG A 83 10.98 -8.26 5.13
CA ARG A 83 10.57 -9.30 6.11
C ARG A 83 11.00 -8.97 7.52
N GLU A 84 12.11 -8.27 7.72
CA GLU A 84 12.55 -7.83 9.06
C GLU A 84 11.59 -6.77 9.64
N ILE A 85 11.05 -5.90 8.78
CA ILE A 85 9.99 -4.96 9.16
C ILE A 85 8.71 -5.74 9.55
N GLY A 86 8.37 -6.75 8.77
CA GLY A 86 7.25 -7.65 9.08
C GLY A 86 7.39 -8.38 10.42
N LYS A 87 8.59 -8.88 10.74
CA LYS A 87 8.91 -9.50 12.04
C LYS A 87 8.75 -8.50 13.19
N LEU A 88 9.21 -7.26 13.01
CA LEU A 88 9.03 -6.20 13.98
C LEU A 88 7.54 -5.90 14.21
N LEU A 89 6.75 -5.74 13.16
CA LEU A 89 5.31 -5.50 13.26
C LEU A 89 4.57 -6.68 13.90
N ALA A 90 4.92 -7.92 13.55
CA ALA A 90 4.36 -9.13 14.16
C ALA A 90 4.63 -9.17 15.69
N PHE A 91 5.85 -8.78 16.09
CA PHE A 91 6.20 -8.66 17.50
C PHE A 91 5.42 -7.55 18.21
N LEU A 92 5.29 -6.37 17.60
CA LEU A 92 4.57 -5.23 18.20
C LEU A 92 3.06 -5.46 18.29
N LYS A 93 2.49 -6.24 17.36
CA LYS A 93 1.06 -6.59 17.37
C LYS A 93 0.71 -7.56 18.50
N GLU A 94 1.57 -8.54 18.75
CA GLU A 94 1.41 -9.55 19.78
C GLU A 94 2.74 -9.75 20.54
N PRO A 95 3.06 -8.82 21.48
CA PRO A 95 4.31 -8.92 22.19
C PRO A 95 4.32 -10.15 23.12
N GLU A 96 5.27 -11.03 22.90
CA GLU A 96 5.46 -12.19 23.76
C GLU A 96 6.10 -11.76 25.10
N PRO A 97 5.59 -12.25 26.23
CA PRO A 97 6.26 -12.05 27.51
C PRO A 97 7.70 -12.58 27.43
N PRO A 98 8.68 -11.89 28.01
CA PRO A 98 10.05 -12.36 27.98
C PRO A 98 10.17 -13.71 28.69
N LYS A 99 10.81 -14.68 28.05
CA LYS A 99 11.03 -16.03 28.56
C LYS A 99 12.14 -16.10 29.63
N GLY A 100 12.49 -14.96 30.25
CA GLY A 100 13.52 -14.82 31.27
C GLY A 100 14.32 -13.53 31.11
N LEU A 101 15.21 -13.25 32.06
CA LEU A 101 15.99 -12.03 32.11
C LEU A 101 16.83 -11.79 30.82
N LYS A 102 17.39 -12.85 30.27
CA LYS A 102 18.21 -12.79 29.05
C LYS A 102 17.40 -12.38 27.82
N ASP A 103 16.18 -12.90 27.71
CA ASP A 103 15.24 -12.55 26.62
C ASP A 103 14.66 -11.13 26.82
N ALA A 104 14.38 -10.72 28.06
CA ALA A 104 13.99 -9.35 28.37
C ALA A 104 15.06 -8.33 27.95
N TRP A 105 16.34 -8.64 28.23
CA TRP A 105 17.46 -7.80 27.83
C TRP A 105 17.61 -7.73 26.28
N SER A 106 17.40 -8.82 25.57
CA SER A 106 17.50 -8.85 24.11
C SER A 106 16.38 -8.06 23.42
N LYS A 107 15.18 -7.97 24.04
CA LYS A 107 14.02 -7.22 23.54
C LYS A 107 14.03 -5.73 23.94
N LEU A 108 14.76 -5.37 24.98
CA LEU A 108 14.84 -4.00 25.49
C LEU A 108 15.24 -2.94 24.44
N PRO A 109 16.21 -3.21 23.53
CA PRO A 109 16.54 -2.26 22.45
C PRO A 109 15.38 -1.97 21.52
N ILE A 110 14.54 -2.98 21.21
CA ILE A 110 13.37 -2.83 20.35
C ILE A 110 12.34 -1.89 20.99
N TYR A 111 11.98 -2.15 22.26
CA TYR A 111 11.05 -1.28 22.99
C TYR A 111 11.59 0.15 23.13
N LYS A 112 12.87 0.28 23.47
CA LYS A 112 13.52 1.58 23.56
C LYS A 112 13.51 2.34 22.23
N LYS A 113 13.75 1.65 21.13
CA LYS A 113 13.69 2.20 19.77
C LYS A 113 12.28 2.68 19.44
N VAL A 114 11.24 1.87 19.72
CA VAL A 114 9.84 2.24 19.50
C VAL A 114 9.45 3.49 20.31
N ILE A 115 9.76 3.50 21.60
CA ILE A 115 9.44 4.64 22.49
C ILE A 115 10.17 5.91 22.05
N SER A 116 11.41 5.78 21.58
CA SER A 116 12.21 6.92 21.12
C SER A 116 11.75 7.53 19.79
N MET A 117 10.82 6.87 19.06
CA MET A 117 10.36 7.31 17.74
C MET A 117 9.08 8.16 17.78
N ALA A 118 8.64 8.62 18.96
CA ALA A 118 7.56 9.60 19.04
C ALA A 118 7.91 10.83 18.18
N PRO A 119 6.95 11.34 17.35
CA PRO A 119 7.20 12.47 16.47
C PRO A 119 7.73 13.71 17.20
N LYS A 120 8.48 14.54 16.49
CA LYS A 120 8.98 15.83 16.99
C LYS A 120 8.25 16.96 16.28
N VAL A 121 7.64 17.87 17.05
CA VAL A 121 6.95 19.03 16.49
C VAL A 121 7.94 20.21 16.39
N LEU A 122 8.05 20.78 15.20
CA LEU A 122 8.86 21.95 14.89
C LEU A 122 8.01 23.22 14.97
N LYS A 123 8.66 24.37 15.15
CA LYS A 123 8.01 25.70 15.11
C LYS A 123 7.77 26.18 13.69
N ASP A 124 8.78 25.98 12.83
CA ASP A 124 8.81 26.39 11.44
C ASP A 124 9.20 25.21 10.57
N ALA A 125 8.70 25.16 9.33
CA ALA A 125 8.92 24.06 8.42
C ALA A 125 8.94 24.49 6.96
N PRO A 126 9.71 23.79 6.09
CA PRO A 126 9.76 24.07 4.67
C PRO A 126 8.39 24.08 3.97
N CYS A 127 7.48 23.19 4.38
CA CYS A 127 6.13 23.13 3.82
C CYS A 127 5.27 24.37 4.11
N GLN A 128 5.77 25.35 4.87
CA GLN A 128 5.08 26.60 5.22
C GLN A 128 5.82 27.85 4.73
N GLU A 129 6.74 27.73 3.78
CA GLU A 129 7.48 28.88 3.20
C GLU A 129 6.56 29.84 2.42
N VAL A 130 5.55 29.30 1.74
CA VAL A 130 4.53 30.04 1.02
C VAL A 130 3.16 29.70 1.60
N ILE A 131 2.37 30.71 1.88
CA ILE A 131 1.02 30.55 2.43
C ILE A 131 0.05 31.26 1.48
N VAL A 132 -0.94 30.52 0.99
CA VAL A 132 -2.05 31.01 0.17
C VAL A 132 -3.34 30.74 0.95
N GLU A 133 -4.14 31.75 1.21
CA GLU A 133 -5.33 31.61 2.05
C GLU A 133 -6.51 32.48 1.57
N GLY A 134 -7.67 32.19 2.11
CA GLY A 134 -8.88 32.93 1.78
C GLY A 134 -9.25 32.82 0.30
N ASP A 135 -9.52 33.95 -0.35
CA ASP A 135 -9.98 33.96 -1.75
C ASP A 135 -8.90 33.68 -2.79
N ASP A 136 -7.64 33.69 -2.38
CA ASP A 136 -6.51 33.34 -3.24
C ASP A 136 -6.33 31.83 -3.40
N VAL A 137 -6.99 31.03 -2.58
CA VAL A 137 -6.93 29.56 -2.69
C VAL A 137 -7.54 29.11 -4.01
N ASP A 138 -6.72 28.44 -4.82
CA ASP A 138 -7.13 27.89 -6.11
C ASP A 138 -6.40 26.57 -6.40
N LEU A 139 -7.12 25.46 -6.32
CA LEU A 139 -6.59 24.13 -6.60
C LEU A 139 -6.23 23.93 -8.08
N SER A 140 -6.79 24.76 -8.99
CA SER A 140 -6.42 24.71 -10.41
C SER A 140 -5.02 25.25 -10.70
N ALA A 141 -4.37 25.89 -9.73
CA ALA A 141 -2.97 26.30 -9.81
C ALA A 141 -1.99 25.12 -9.56
N LEU A 142 -2.48 23.97 -9.12
CA LEU A 142 -1.69 22.77 -8.93
C LEU A 142 -1.82 21.85 -10.16
N PRO A 143 -0.74 21.19 -10.62
CA PRO A 143 -0.76 20.28 -11.77
C PRO A 143 -1.40 18.93 -11.43
N ILE A 144 -2.63 18.95 -10.94
CA ILE A 144 -3.39 17.76 -10.54
C ILE A 144 -3.79 17.01 -11.79
N GLN A 145 -3.47 15.71 -11.85
CA GLN A 145 -3.68 14.91 -13.04
C GLN A 145 -5.15 14.50 -13.25
N THR A 146 -5.56 14.47 -14.52
CA THR A 146 -6.69 13.65 -15.00
C THR A 146 -6.09 12.44 -15.70
N CYS A 147 -6.27 11.25 -15.13
CA CYS A 147 -5.50 10.07 -15.54
C CYS A 147 -6.09 9.37 -16.77
N TRP A 148 -7.42 9.23 -16.86
CA TRP A 148 -8.09 8.46 -17.91
C TRP A 148 -9.18 9.29 -18.61
N PRO A 149 -9.50 8.96 -19.89
CA PRO A 149 -10.50 9.72 -20.67
C PRO A 149 -11.90 9.76 -20.04
N GLY A 150 -12.26 8.74 -19.24
CA GLY A 150 -13.55 8.67 -18.56
C GLY A 150 -13.55 9.18 -17.12
N ASP A 151 -12.44 9.74 -16.63
CA ASP A 151 -12.37 10.29 -15.28
C ASP A 151 -13.25 11.55 -15.17
N ALA A 152 -13.91 11.70 -14.03
CA ALA A 152 -14.80 12.82 -13.75
C ALA A 152 -14.07 14.19 -13.67
N GLY A 153 -12.75 14.19 -13.53
CA GLY A 153 -11.92 15.39 -13.45
C GLY A 153 -10.58 15.14 -12.76
N PRO A 154 -9.85 16.22 -12.39
CA PRO A 154 -8.57 16.08 -11.73
C PRO A 154 -8.67 15.36 -10.39
N LEU A 155 -7.71 14.47 -10.12
CA LEU A 155 -7.68 13.59 -8.95
C LEU A 155 -6.37 13.71 -8.17
N ILE A 156 -6.45 14.12 -6.90
CA ILE A 156 -5.31 14.02 -5.97
C ILE A 156 -5.19 12.57 -5.54
N THR A 157 -4.06 11.94 -5.84
CA THR A 157 -3.84 10.49 -5.67
C THR A 157 -2.99 10.14 -4.45
N TRP A 158 -1.92 10.91 -4.17
CA TRP A 158 -1.02 10.71 -3.03
C TRP A 158 -1.31 11.63 -1.83
N GLY A 159 -2.58 12.00 -1.62
CA GLY A 159 -2.98 12.84 -0.49
C GLY A 159 -2.87 12.12 0.86
N LEU A 160 -1.82 12.44 1.62
CA LEU A 160 -1.66 12.02 3.01
C LEU A 160 -2.65 12.81 3.89
N THR A 161 -3.79 12.23 4.14
CA THR A 161 -4.87 12.87 4.91
C THR A 161 -4.66 12.64 6.40
N VAL A 162 -4.59 13.75 7.12
CA VAL A 162 -4.45 13.80 8.57
C VAL A 162 -5.79 14.12 9.19
N THR A 163 -6.25 13.27 10.10
CA THR A 163 -7.49 13.43 10.85
C THR A 163 -7.26 13.15 12.34
N LYS A 164 -8.20 13.59 13.18
CA LYS A 164 -8.19 13.26 14.59
C LYS A 164 -9.62 13.12 15.10
N GLY A 165 -9.95 11.95 15.60
CA GLY A 165 -11.24 11.69 16.24
C GLY A 165 -11.38 12.50 17.55
N PRO A 166 -12.60 12.88 17.95
CA PRO A 166 -12.85 13.75 19.08
C PRO A 166 -12.51 13.12 20.45
N ASN A 167 -12.34 11.80 20.47
CA ASN A 167 -12.03 11.02 21.68
C ASN A 167 -10.63 10.39 21.58
N LYS A 168 -9.80 10.74 20.58
CA LYS A 168 -8.48 10.18 20.34
C LYS A 168 -7.39 11.18 20.70
N GLU A 169 -6.33 10.70 21.31
CA GLU A 169 -5.15 11.53 21.60
C GLU A 169 -4.27 11.67 20.37
N ARG A 170 -4.14 10.59 19.58
CA ARG A 170 -3.32 10.55 18.36
C ARG A 170 -4.09 10.92 17.10
N GLN A 171 -3.39 11.45 16.13
CA GLN A 171 -3.88 11.66 14.77
C GLN A 171 -3.80 10.35 13.98
N ASN A 172 -4.70 10.19 13.03
CA ASN A 172 -4.66 9.18 11.98
C ASN A 172 -4.00 9.76 10.74
N LEU A 173 -3.19 8.98 10.06
CA LEU A 173 -2.61 9.29 8.77
C LEU A 173 -3.01 8.21 7.77
N GLY A 174 -3.61 8.60 6.65
CA GLY A 174 -4.01 7.66 5.62
C GLY A 174 -3.96 8.29 4.22
N ILE A 175 -3.84 7.45 3.19
CA ILE A 175 -3.92 7.89 1.81
C ILE A 175 -5.33 7.65 1.29
N TYR A 176 -5.95 8.71 0.79
CA TYR A 176 -7.27 8.68 0.19
C TYR A 176 -7.26 9.51 -1.08
N ARG A 177 -7.91 9.03 -2.13
CA ARG A 177 -8.07 9.81 -3.36
C ARG A 177 -9.08 10.93 -3.15
N GLN A 178 -8.87 12.06 -3.83
CA GLN A 178 -9.68 13.25 -3.66
C GLN A 178 -9.98 13.87 -5.02
N GLN A 179 -11.26 13.91 -5.39
CA GLN A 179 -11.73 14.53 -6.62
C GLN A 179 -11.83 16.03 -6.46
N VAL A 180 -11.18 16.80 -7.33
CA VAL A 180 -11.33 18.26 -7.38
C VAL A 180 -12.66 18.60 -8.04
N ILE A 181 -13.51 19.39 -7.35
CA ILE A 181 -14.82 19.83 -7.85
C ILE A 181 -14.97 21.34 -7.91
N GLY A 182 -13.92 22.08 -7.62
CA GLY A 182 -13.90 23.54 -7.69
C GLY A 182 -12.61 24.13 -7.15
N ARG A 183 -12.52 25.46 -7.16
CA ARG A 183 -11.31 26.17 -6.72
C ARG A 183 -10.84 25.82 -5.32
N LYS A 184 -11.77 25.53 -4.41
CA LYS A 184 -11.53 25.31 -2.98
C LYS A 184 -12.12 23.99 -2.46
N LYS A 185 -12.69 23.15 -3.33
CA LYS A 185 -13.43 21.96 -2.89
C LYS A 185 -12.94 20.68 -3.54
N VAL A 186 -12.77 19.68 -2.72
CA VAL A 186 -12.50 18.30 -3.16
C VAL A 186 -13.44 17.33 -2.46
N ILE A 187 -13.77 16.22 -3.12
CA ILE A 187 -14.52 15.12 -2.51
C ILE A 187 -13.51 14.16 -1.89
N MET A 188 -13.69 13.87 -0.61
CA MET A 188 -12.84 12.94 0.14
C MET A 188 -13.42 11.54 0.09
N ARG A 189 -12.84 10.64 -0.69
CA ARG A 189 -13.33 9.27 -0.78
C ARG A 189 -12.99 8.45 0.45
N TRP A 190 -13.86 8.50 1.43
CA TRP A 190 -13.74 7.77 2.67
C TRP A 190 -14.66 6.57 2.73
N LEU A 191 -14.12 5.38 2.52
CA LEU A 191 -14.84 4.14 2.77
C LEU A 191 -15.14 4.00 4.27
N SER A 192 -16.33 3.57 4.59
CA SER A 192 -16.91 3.60 5.95
C SER A 192 -16.09 2.94 7.06
N HIS A 193 -15.20 2.01 6.70
CA HIS A 193 -14.35 1.26 7.63
C HIS A 193 -12.92 1.82 7.76
N ARG A 194 -12.57 2.88 7.03
CA ARG A 194 -11.23 3.51 7.07
C ARG A 194 -11.10 4.50 8.23
N GLY A 195 -9.86 4.68 8.72
CA GLY A 195 -9.58 5.51 9.89
C GLY A 195 -10.15 6.92 9.82
N GLY A 196 -9.96 7.63 8.71
CA GLY A 196 -10.51 8.98 8.52
C GLY A 196 -12.04 9.03 8.56
N ALA A 197 -12.72 8.03 7.95
CA ALA A 197 -14.18 7.92 7.98
C ALA A 197 -14.71 7.63 9.39
N LEU A 198 -13.99 6.81 10.17
CA LEU A 198 -14.34 6.52 11.56
C LEU A 198 -14.19 7.77 12.44
N ASP A 199 -13.09 8.49 12.29
CA ASP A 199 -12.84 9.75 13.02
C ASP A 199 -13.92 10.81 12.71
N PHE A 200 -14.29 10.92 11.43
CA PHE A 200 -15.33 11.86 10.99
C PHE A 200 -16.72 11.47 11.54
N ARG A 201 -17.06 10.18 11.55
CA ARG A 201 -18.33 9.70 12.10
C ARG A 201 -18.42 10.02 13.59
N GLU A 202 -17.39 9.69 14.39
CA GLU A 202 -17.32 10.02 15.82
C GLU A 202 -17.45 11.54 16.04
N TRP A 203 -16.87 12.35 15.15
CA TRP A 203 -16.99 13.81 15.21
C TRP A 203 -18.43 14.28 14.98
N CYS A 204 -19.09 13.79 13.92
CA CYS A 204 -20.47 14.14 13.61
C CYS A 204 -21.46 13.75 14.72
N GLU A 205 -21.23 12.60 15.38
CA GLU A 205 -22.02 12.16 16.52
C GLU A 205 -21.88 13.12 17.70
N LYS A 206 -20.67 13.61 17.97
CA LYS A 206 -20.36 14.49 19.10
C LYS A 206 -20.63 15.97 18.81
N TYR A 207 -20.42 16.40 17.57
CA TYR A 207 -20.49 17.79 17.13
C TYR A 207 -21.19 17.91 15.77
N PRO A 208 -22.52 17.68 15.69
CA PRO A 208 -23.25 17.56 14.42
C PRO A 208 -23.18 18.82 13.52
N ASP A 209 -23.05 20.00 14.10
CA ASP A 209 -23.04 21.28 13.36
C ASP A 209 -21.64 21.91 13.24
N ARG A 210 -20.62 21.27 13.81
CA ARG A 210 -19.27 21.85 13.87
C ARG A 210 -18.40 21.31 12.74
N PRO A 211 -17.74 22.20 11.97
CA PRO A 211 -16.79 21.78 10.94
C PRO A 211 -15.71 20.86 11.50
N TYR A 212 -15.42 19.78 10.75
CA TYR A 212 -14.40 18.81 11.10
C TYR A 212 -13.06 19.19 10.46
N PRO A 213 -12.02 19.50 11.25
CA PRO A 213 -10.73 19.90 10.68
C PRO A 213 -10.03 18.73 9.98
N VAL A 214 -9.52 19.00 8.80
CA VAL A 214 -8.75 18.05 7.97
C VAL A 214 -7.53 18.75 7.40
N ALA A 215 -6.43 18.03 7.27
CA ALA A 215 -5.27 18.47 6.51
C ALA A 215 -4.83 17.38 5.55
N VAL A 216 -4.30 17.75 4.38
CA VAL A 216 -3.78 16.83 3.37
C VAL A 216 -2.37 17.27 3.00
N ALA A 217 -1.39 16.41 3.25
CA ALA A 217 -0.01 16.64 2.86
C ALA A 217 0.35 15.87 1.58
N LEU A 218 1.07 16.51 0.68
CA LEU A 218 1.55 15.95 -0.58
C LEU A 218 3.07 16.02 -0.60
N GLY A 219 3.72 14.98 -1.08
CA GLY A 219 5.17 14.96 -1.22
C GLY A 219 5.92 14.92 0.10
N ALA A 220 5.48 14.12 1.08
CA ALA A 220 6.24 13.82 2.29
C ALA A 220 7.45 12.91 1.99
N ASP A 221 8.27 12.64 3.00
CA ASP A 221 9.34 11.64 2.87
C ASP A 221 8.78 10.23 2.60
N PRO A 222 9.54 9.37 1.91
CA PRO A 222 9.04 8.07 1.47
C PRO A 222 8.63 7.15 2.62
N ALA A 223 9.30 7.20 3.77
CA ALA A 223 8.94 6.38 4.93
C ALA A 223 7.58 6.79 5.52
N THR A 224 7.26 8.08 5.50
CA THR A 224 5.94 8.59 5.93
C THR A 224 4.85 8.19 4.94
N ILE A 225 5.10 8.29 3.63
CA ILE A 225 4.14 7.86 2.60
C ILE A 225 3.86 6.36 2.72
N LEU A 226 4.90 5.54 2.78
CA LEU A 226 4.78 4.08 2.85
C LEU A 226 4.25 3.61 4.21
N GLY A 227 4.57 4.34 5.29
CA GLY A 227 4.02 4.10 6.62
C GLY A 227 2.50 4.27 6.68
N ALA A 228 1.95 5.22 5.90
CA ALA A 228 0.51 5.47 5.84
C ALA A 228 -0.29 4.36 5.13
N VAL A 229 0.36 3.49 4.36
CA VAL A 229 -0.27 2.34 3.67
C VAL A 229 0.08 0.99 4.29
N THR A 230 1.01 0.96 5.24
CA THR A 230 1.40 -0.26 5.95
C THR A 230 0.43 -0.53 7.10
N PRO A 231 -0.02 -1.78 7.32
CA PRO A 231 -0.94 -2.11 8.41
C PRO A 231 -0.21 -2.12 9.76
N VAL A 232 -0.06 -0.96 10.37
CA VAL A 232 0.52 -0.83 11.71
C VAL A 232 -0.49 -1.21 12.80
N PRO A 233 -0.04 -1.75 13.95
CA PRO A 233 -0.91 -1.98 15.09
C PRO A 233 -1.52 -0.68 15.62
N ASP A 234 -2.74 -0.74 16.17
CA ASP A 234 -3.42 0.43 16.73
C ASP A 234 -2.65 1.11 17.88
N SER A 235 -1.73 0.41 18.52
CA SER A 235 -0.84 0.96 19.56
C SER A 235 0.30 1.83 19.02
N LEU A 236 0.57 1.81 17.71
CA LEU A 236 1.65 2.54 17.07
C LEU A 236 1.07 3.56 16.08
N SER A 237 1.48 4.83 16.17
CA SER A 237 1.09 5.80 15.14
C SER A 237 1.90 5.62 13.86
N GLU A 238 1.28 5.94 12.71
CA GLU A 238 1.93 5.90 11.39
C GLU A 238 3.19 6.79 11.38
N TYR A 239 3.18 7.91 12.06
CA TYR A 239 4.35 8.79 12.20
C TYR A 239 5.49 8.17 13.00
N ALA A 240 5.18 7.45 14.09
CA ALA A 240 6.19 6.74 14.86
C ALA A 240 6.75 5.56 14.05
N PHE A 241 5.89 4.87 13.29
CA PHE A 241 6.32 3.81 12.39
C PHE A 241 7.21 4.33 11.26
N ALA A 242 6.85 5.44 10.62
CA ALA A 242 7.72 6.12 9.65
C ALA A 242 9.09 6.48 10.25
N GLY A 243 9.11 6.93 11.51
CA GLY A 243 10.34 7.17 12.26
C GLY A 243 11.17 5.90 12.49
N LEU A 244 10.53 4.75 12.73
CA LEU A 244 11.21 3.45 12.83
C LEU A 244 11.85 3.04 11.50
N LEU A 245 11.12 3.18 10.40
CA LEU A 245 11.63 2.90 9.04
C LEU A 245 12.82 3.79 8.71
N ARG A 246 12.70 5.08 8.93
CA ARG A 246 13.74 6.07 8.65
C ARG A 246 14.91 6.02 9.65
N GLY A 247 14.71 5.44 10.83
CA GLY A 247 15.72 5.42 11.90
C GLY A 247 15.90 6.76 12.62
N SER A 248 15.00 7.72 12.41
CA SER A 248 14.97 9.05 13.05
C SER A 248 13.54 9.51 13.25
N ARG A 249 13.30 10.34 14.29
CA ARG A 249 11.95 10.83 14.62
C ARG A 249 11.33 11.60 13.45
N THR A 250 10.06 11.31 13.15
CA THR A 250 9.30 12.10 12.17
C THR A 250 9.14 13.52 12.66
N GLU A 251 9.54 14.49 11.84
CA GLU A 251 9.38 15.91 12.11
C GLU A 251 8.02 16.37 11.59
N LEU A 252 7.23 16.95 12.49
CA LEU A 252 5.91 17.49 12.20
C LEU A 252 5.90 19.00 12.43
N VAL A 253 4.95 19.68 11.79
CA VAL A 253 4.64 21.09 12.07
C VAL A 253 3.14 21.24 12.26
N LYS A 254 2.73 22.13 13.16
CA LYS A 254 1.32 22.46 13.35
C LYS A 254 0.78 23.19 12.14
N CYS A 255 -0.41 22.82 11.68
CA CYS A 255 -1.14 23.54 10.66
C CYS A 255 -1.37 25.02 11.06
N ARG A 256 -1.49 25.91 10.08
CA ARG A 256 -1.73 27.33 10.33
C ARG A 256 -3.19 27.62 10.70
N GLY A 257 -4.13 26.84 10.17
CA GLY A 257 -5.56 27.04 10.36
C GLY A 257 -6.23 26.15 11.39
N ASN A 258 -5.56 25.11 11.89
CA ASN A 258 -6.13 24.18 12.86
C ASN A 258 -5.04 23.52 13.73
N ASP A 259 -5.45 22.63 14.62
CA ASP A 259 -4.53 21.98 15.59
C ASP A 259 -3.88 20.68 15.05
N LEU A 260 -4.14 20.31 13.82
CA LEU A 260 -3.52 19.14 13.21
C LEU A 260 -2.02 19.38 12.95
N GLN A 261 -1.27 18.29 12.93
CA GLN A 261 0.17 18.29 12.68
C GLN A 261 0.46 17.48 11.43
N VAL A 262 1.21 18.05 10.51
CA VAL A 262 1.54 17.50 9.22
C VAL A 262 3.05 17.28 9.07
N PRO A 263 3.53 16.42 8.15
CA PRO A 263 4.95 16.25 7.91
C PRO A 263 5.62 17.57 7.54
N ALA A 264 6.61 17.99 8.32
CA ALA A 264 7.31 19.26 8.15
C ALA A 264 8.05 19.37 6.80
N GLY A 265 8.52 18.22 6.29
CA GLY A 265 9.20 18.11 5.00
C GLY A 265 8.29 17.95 3.79
N ALA A 266 6.96 18.01 3.94
CA ALA A 266 6.05 17.91 2.80
C ALA A 266 6.27 19.03 1.77
N GLU A 267 5.93 18.76 0.52
CA GLU A 267 6.02 19.74 -0.56
C GLU A 267 4.84 20.74 -0.53
N ILE A 268 3.61 20.22 -0.31
CA ILE A 268 2.36 20.98 -0.29
C ILE A 268 1.48 20.47 0.84
N VAL A 269 0.75 21.36 1.51
CA VAL A 269 -0.28 21.02 2.49
C VAL A 269 -1.55 21.77 2.19
N LEU A 270 -2.67 21.06 2.12
CA LEU A 270 -4.01 21.61 2.04
C LEU A 270 -4.62 21.58 3.44
N GLU A 271 -5.06 22.71 3.95
CA GLU A 271 -5.69 22.84 5.26
C GLU A 271 -7.13 23.34 5.14
N GLY A 272 -8.04 22.78 5.91
CA GLY A 272 -9.42 23.18 5.88
C GLY A 272 -10.32 22.27 6.71
N TYR A 273 -11.55 22.08 6.26
CA TYR A 273 -12.56 21.34 7.01
C TYR A 273 -13.55 20.60 6.13
N ILE A 274 -14.25 19.64 6.73
CA ILE A 274 -15.45 19.00 6.18
C ILE A 274 -16.64 19.48 7.03
N GLN A 275 -17.66 20.08 6.36
CA GLN A 275 -18.90 20.41 7.02
C GLN A 275 -19.75 19.12 7.15
N PRO A 276 -20.21 18.73 8.37
CA PRO A 276 -21.11 17.61 8.53
C PRO A 276 -22.33 17.73 7.62
N GLY A 277 -22.64 16.66 6.89
CA GLY A 277 -23.76 16.60 5.94
C GLY A 277 -23.47 17.15 4.54
N GLU A 278 -22.37 17.86 4.30
CA GLU A 278 -21.98 18.28 2.94
C GLU A 278 -21.38 17.09 2.17
N MET A 279 -22.11 16.60 1.18
CA MET A 279 -21.79 15.44 0.36
C MET A 279 -21.91 15.76 -1.11
N ALA A 280 -21.06 15.14 -1.94
CA ALA A 280 -21.12 15.27 -3.40
C ALA A 280 -20.87 13.90 -4.07
N ASP A 281 -21.28 13.79 -5.33
CA ASP A 281 -21.09 12.60 -6.16
C ASP A 281 -19.64 12.51 -6.66
N GLU A 282 -18.94 11.44 -6.31
CA GLU A 282 -17.55 11.16 -6.68
C GLU A 282 -17.49 10.12 -7.79
N GLY A 283 -16.65 10.39 -8.77
CA GLY A 283 -16.39 9.48 -9.89
C GLY A 283 -17.22 9.81 -11.13
N PRO A 284 -17.11 8.96 -12.19
CA PRO A 284 -16.28 7.74 -12.22
C PRO A 284 -14.78 8.04 -12.31
N TYR A 285 -13.95 7.08 -11.88
CA TYR A 285 -12.49 7.09 -12.04
C TYR A 285 -11.98 5.71 -12.43
N GLY A 286 -10.96 5.67 -13.29
CA GLY A 286 -10.19 4.45 -13.55
C GLY A 286 -9.55 3.95 -12.25
N ASP A 287 -9.78 2.68 -11.89
CA ASP A 287 -9.33 2.11 -10.63
C ASP A 287 -8.45 0.87 -10.85
N HIS A 288 -7.79 0.41 -9.78
CA HIS A 288 -6.82 -0.70 -9.78
C HIS A 288 -7.39 -2.05 -10.26
N THR A 289 -8.68 -2.15 -10.52
CA THR A 289 -9.31 -3.29 -11.19
C THR A 289 -9.18 -3.24 -12.71
N GLY A 290 -8.78 -2.10 -13.27
CA GLY A 290 -8.79 -1.84 -14.70
C GLY A 290 -10.15 -1.42 -15.25
N TYR A 291 -11.09 -1.09 -14.38
CA TYR A 291 -12.43 -0.60 -14.73
C TYR A 291 -12.71 0.73 -14.03
N TYR A 292 -13.63 1.53 -14.58
CA TYR A 292 -14.12 2.71 -13.87
C TYR A 292 -15.02 2.30 -12.73
N ASN A 293 -14.86 2.95 -11.55
CA ASN A 293 -15.76 2.73 -10.43
C ASN A 293 -17.15 3.35 -10.67
N GLU A 294 -18.13 2.87 -9.94
CA GLU A 294 -19.45 3.48 -9.87
C GLU A 294 -19.38 4.83 -9.14
N VAL A 295 -20.28 5.75 -9.53
CA VAL A 295 -20.47 7.03 -8.83
C VAL A 295 -21.08 6.76 -7.46
N ASP A 296 -20.51 7.36 -6.41
CA ASP A 296 -21.00 7.25 -5.04
C ASP A 296 -20.79 8.57 -4.29
N ARG A 297 -21.49 8.76 -3.17
CA ARG A 297 -21.49 10.01 -2.43
C ARG A 297 -20.53 10.01 -1.27
N PHE A 298 -19.67 11.03 -1.22
CA PHE A 298 -18.66 11.20 -0.18
C PHE A 298 -18.62 12.65 0.35
N PRO A 299 -18.02 12.85 1.54
CA PRO A 299 -17.90 14.18 2.15
C PRO A 299 -17.08 15.14 1.30
N VAL A 300 -17.47 16.40 1.34
CA VAL A 300 -16.75 17.50 0.67
C VAL A 300 -15.78 18.16 1.66
N PHE A 301 -14.50 18.17 1.30
CA PHE A 301 -13.45 18.89 2.01
C PHE A 301 -13.27 20.27 1.37
N THR A 302 -13.49 21.33 2.17
CA THR A 302 -13.27 22.72 1.77
C THR A 302 -11.86 23.13 2.20
N VAL A 303 -11.03 23.52 1.23
CA VAL A 303 -9.66 24.00 1.44
C VAL A 303 -9.69 25.51 1.70
N GLU A 304 -9.26 25.91 2.89
CA GLU A 304 -9.17 27.32 3.30
C GLU A 304 -7.76 27.89 3.12
N ARG A 305 -6.76 27.00 3.08
CA ARG A 305 -5.35 27.37 3.00
C ARG A 305 -4.55 26.31 2.26
N ILE A 306 -3.60 26.78 1.45
CA ILE A 306 -2.55 25.97 0.86
C ILE A 306 -1.22 26.50 1.40
N THR A 307 -0.46 25.67 2.10
CA THR A 307 0.92 25.99 2.42
C THR A 307 1.85 25.11 1.60
N LYS A 308 2.99 25.62 1.17
CA LYS A 308 3.91 24.87 0.32
C LYS A 308 5.34 25.38 0.40
N ARG A 309 6.27 24.55 -0.05
CA ARG A 309 7.64 24.99 -0.38
C ARG A 309 7.57 25.99 -1.54
N ARG A 310 8.54 26.88 -1.62
CA ARG A 310 8.60 27.90 -2.67
C ARG A 310 8.73 27.27 -4.06
N ASP A 311 9.55 26.25 -4.17
CA ASP A 311 9.83 25.48 -5.37
C ASP A 311 9.21 24.07 -5.27
N ALA A 312 7.95 23.97 -4.83
CA ALA A 312 7.27 22.72 -4.54
C ALA A 312 7.22 21.76 -5.74
N ILE A 313 7.28 20.47 -5.45
CA ILE A 313 7.12 19.36 -6.41
C ILE A 313 5.76 18.70 -6.13
N TYR A 314 4.92 18.55 -7.14
CA TYR A 314 3.66 17.83 -7.03
C TYR A 314 3.89 16.33 -7.17
N HIS A 315 3.61 15.54 -6.14
CA HIS A 315 3.73 14.09 -6.19
C HIS A 315 2.40 13.46 -6.56
N SER A 316 2.39 12.68 -7.63
CA SER A 316 1.20 12.05 -8.20
C SER A 316 1.45 10.59 -8.59
N THR A 317 0.35 9.84 -8.74
CA THR A 317 0.32 8.50 -9.34
C THR A 317 -0.98 8.32 -10.12
N TYR A 318 -1.15 7.15 -10.68
CA TYR A 318 -2.39 6.71 -11.32
C TYR A 318 -2.75 5.31 -10.83
N THR A 319 -4.02 4.94 -10.98
CA THR A 319 -4.50 3.57 -10.81
C THR A 319 -5.09 3.08 -12.12
N GLY A 320 -4.96 1.79 -12.41
CA GLY A 320 -5.47 1.21 -13.65
C GLY A 320 -5.35 -0.31 -13.66
N ARG A 321 -5.43 -0.90 -14.86
CA ARG A 321 -5.21 -2.34 -15.00
C ARG A 321 -3.78 -2.70 -14.57
N PRO A 322 -3.59 -3.63 -13.62
CA PRO A 322 -2.27 -4.02 -13.15
C PRO A 322 -1.31 -4.48 -14.27
N PRO A 323 0.02 -4.26 -14.14
CA PRO A 323 0.63 -3.59 -12.99
C PRO A 323 0.43 -2.08 -13.03
N ASP A 324 0.06 -1.51 -11.89
CA ASP A 324 0.08 -0.08 -11.60
C ASP A 324 0.93 0.17 -10.33
N GLU A 325 1.15 1.40 -9.97
CA GLU A 325 2.01 1.72 -8.81
C GLU A 325 1.44 1.15 -7.49
N PRO A 326 0.13 1.17 -7.20
CA PRO A 326 -0.46 0.47 -6.07
C PRO A 326 -0.24 -1.04 -6.07
N ALA A 327 -0.28 -1.70 -7.22
CA ALA A 327 0.02 -3.13 -7.32
C ALA A 327 1.50 -3.43 -6.99
N ILE A 328 2.42 -2.57 -7.45
CA ILE A 328 3.84 -2.69 -7.11
C ILE A 328 4.08 -2.50 -5.60
N LEU A 329 3.39 -1.54 -4.97
CA LEU A 329 3.39 -1.41 -3.50
C LEU A 329 2.93 -2.72 -2.84
N GLY A 330 1.85 -3.33 -3.35
CA GLY A 330 1.34 -4.61 -2.88
C GLY A 330 2.39 -5.72 -2.94
N VAL A 331 3.16 -5.81 -4.03
CA VAL A 331 4.25 -6.80 -4.19
C VAL A 331 5.35 -6.60 -3.16
N ALA A 332 5.79 -5.37 -2.92
CA ALA A 332 6.82 -5.10 -1.92
C ALA A 332 6.31 -5.32 -0.49
N LEU A 333 5.13 -4.78 -0.17
CA LEU A 333 4.52 -4.92 1.16
C LEU A 333 4.10 -6.37 1.48
N ASN A 334 3.97 -7.22 0.45
CA ASN A 334 3.75 -8.65 0.65
C ASN A 334 4.81 -9.27 1.58
N GLU A 335 6.07 -8.85 1.43
CA GLU A 335 7.16 -9.33 2.29
C GLU A 335 6.96 -8.94 3.77
N VAL A 336 6.28 -7.83 4.03
CA VAL A 336 5.89 -7.42 5.40
C VAL A 336 4.79 -8.32 5.96
N PHE A 337 3.85 -8.78 5.12
CA PHE A 337 2.75 -9.65 5.56
C PHE A 337 3.20 -11.06 5.90
N VAL A 338 4.19 -11.62 5.20
CA VAL A 338 4.65 -13.00 5.39
C VAL A 338 4.96 -13.30 6.86
N PRO A 339 5.83 -12.56 7.58
CA PRO A 339 6.12 -12.86 8.98
C PRO A 339 4.92 -12.66 9.92
N ILE A 340 4.00 -11.74 9.59
CA ILE A 340 2.78 -11.52 10.38
C ILE A 340 1.86 -12.73 10.28
N LEU A 341 1.70 -13.29 9.08
CA LEU A 341 0.93 -14.52 8.86
C LEU A 341 1.59 -15.72 9.51
N GLN A 342 2.91 -15.87 9.36
CA GLN A 342 3.68 -16.98 9.93
C GLN A 342 3.62 -17.02 11.45
N LYS A 343 3.48 -15.89 12.12
CA LYS A 343 3.30 -15.85 13.57
C LYS A 343 2.00 -16.54 14.01
N GLN A 344 0.92 -16.38 13.23
CA GLN A 344 -0.38 -16.99 13.50
C GLN A 344 -0.52 -18.39 12.90
N PHE A 345 0.09 -18.61 11.74
CA PHE A 345 0.06 -19.86 10.97
C PHE A 345 1.49 -20.29 10.65
N PRO A 346 2.21 -20.91 11.62
CA PRO A 346 3.63 -21.25 11.46
C PRO A 346 3.89 -22.28 10.36
N GLU A 347 2.86 -23.00 9.91
CA GLU A 347 2.91 -23.88 8.77
C GLU A 347 3.07 -23.19 7.43
N ILE A 348 2.72 -21.91 7.30
CA ILE A 348 2.89 -21.12 6.08
C ILE A 348 4.39 -20.87 5.88
N THR A 349 4.93 -21.29 4.74
CA THR A 349 6.33 -21.09 4.36
C THR A 349 6.49 -19.82 3.52
N ASP A 350 5.52 -19.52 2.65
CA ASP A 350 5.46 -18.28 1.90
C ASP A 350 4.02 -17.88 1.59
N PHE A 351 3.85 -16.59 1.25
CA PHE A 351 2.57 -16.00 0.92
C PHE A 351 2.78 -14.94 -0.15
N TYR A 352 2.02 -14.98 -1.23
CA TYR A 352 2.18 -14.08 -2.36
C TYR A 352 0.85 -13.53 -2.87
N LEU A 353 0.81 -12.22 -3.05
CA LEU A 353 -0.28 -11.48 -3.68
C LEU A 353 0.17 -11.06 -5.06
N PRO A 354 -0.20 -11.76 -6.12
CA PRO A 354 0.21 -11.40 -7.48
C PRO A 354 -0.41 -10.05 -7.89
N PRO A 355 0.32 -9.18 -8.60
CA PRO A 355 -0.21 -7.89 -9.04
C PRO A 355 -1.46 -8.04 -9.92
N GLU A 356 -1.53 -9.08 -10.73
CA GLU A 356 -2.70 -9.43 -11.57
C GLU A 356 -3.95 -9.76 -10.74
N GLY A 357 -3.77 -10.11 -9.48
CA GLY A 357 -4.84 -10.31 -8.50
C GLY A 357 -5.47 -9.02 -7.98
N CYS A 358 -5.16 -7.87 -8.56
CA CYS A 358 -5.73 -6.57 -8.22
C CYS A 358 -5.72 -6.31 -6.71
N SER A 359 -4.53 -6.14 -6.13
CA SER A 359 -4.27 -6.00 -4.70
C SER A 359 -4.47 -7.32 -3.93
N TYR A 360 -5.56 -7.49 -3.20
CA TYR A 360 -5.76 -8.63 -2.28
C TYR A 360 -6.70 -9.71 -2.81
N ARG A 361 -7.20 -9.61 -4.05
CA ARG A 361 -8.26 -10.51 -4.55
C ARG A 361 -7.78 -11.93 -4.81
N MET A 362 -6.49 -12.13 -5.01
CA MET A 362 -5.88 -13.44 -5.15
C MET A 362 -4.67 -13.58 -4.22
N ALA A 363 -4.55 -14.73 -3.58
CA ALA A 363 -3.38 -15.10 -2.78
C ALA A 363 -2.92 -16.51 -3.14
N VAL A 364 -1.61 -16.69 -3.28
CA VAL A 364 -0.95 -18.00 -3.35
C VAL A 364 -0.22 -18.24 -2.05
N VAL A 365 -0.45 -19.38 -1.42
CA VAL A 365 0.11 -19.74 -0.12
C VAL A 365 0.85 -21.04 -0.24
N THR A 366 2.12 -21.08 0.15
CA THR A 366 2.85 -22.33 0.29
C THR A 366 2.93 -22.73 1.75
N MET A 367 2.82 -24.01 2.05
CA MET A 367 2.78 -24.50 3.43
C MET A 367 3.42 -25.85 3.63
N LYS A 368 3.85 -26.12 4.85
CA LYS A 368 4.18 -27.48 5.32
C LYS A 368 2.93 -28.15 5.87
N LYS A 369 2.28 -28.95 5.03
CA LYS A 369 1.09 -29.70 5.41
C LYS A 369 1.45 -30.74 6.48
N GLN A 370 0.61 -30.87 7.52
CA GLN A 370 0.87 -31.77 8.68
C GLN A 370 -0.23 -32.79 8.91
N TYR A 371 -1.41 -32.62 8.33
CA TYR A 371 -2.56 -33.53 8.50
C TYR A 371 -3.58 -33.34 7.36
N PRO A 372 -4.48 -34.30 7.14
CA PRO A 372 -5.57 -34.18 6.17
C PRO A 372 -6.46 -32.97 6.45
N GLY A 373 -6.82 -32.21 5.40
CA GLY A 373 -7.65 -31.01 5.52
C GLY A 373 -6.93 -29.73 5.98
N HIS A 374 -5.61 -29.78 6.23
CA HIS A 374 -4.84 -28.64 6.73
C HIS A 374 -4.85 -27.45 5.77
N ALA A 375 -4.81 -27.69 4.46
CA ALA A 375 -4.91 -26.63 3.46
C ALA A 375 -6.21 -25.82 3.59
N LYS A 376 -7.34 -26.48 3.87
CA LYS A 376 -8.63 -25.79 4.05
C LYS A 376 -8.63 -24.91 5.30
N ARG A 377 -7.99 -25.34 6.40
CA ARG A 377 -7.79 -24.49 7.58
C ARG A 377 -7.00 -23.23 7.25
N VAL A 378 -5.93 -23.35 6.45
CA VAL A 378 -5.12 -22.20 6.03
C VAL A 378 -5.94 -21.23 5.17
N MET A 379 -6.76 -21.72 4.23
CA MET A 379 -7.68 -20.87 3.44
C MET A 379 -8.61 -20.05 4.33
N LEU A 380 -9.29 -20.70 5.28
CA LEU A 380 -10.18 -20.04 6.25
C LEU A 380 -9.42 -19.04 7.13
N GLY A 381 -8.20 -19.39 7.52
CA GLY A 381 -7.30 -18.51 8.25
C GLY A 381 -6.94 -17.25 7.48
N VAL A 382 -6.53 -17.36 6.23
CA VAL A 382 -6.20 -16.21 5.36
C VAL A 382 -7.41 -15.27 5.24
N TRP A 383 -8.60 -15.80 4.95
CA TRP A 383 -9.81 -14.98 4.79
C TRP A 383 -10.27 -14.24 6.05
N SER A 384 -9.88 -14.71 7.24
CA SER A 384 -10.36 -14.17 8.52
C SER A 384 -9.33 -13.40 9.34
N PHE A 385 -8.03 -13.57 9.09
CA PHE A 385 -7.00 -13.09 10.00
C PHE A 385 -6.71 -11.59 9.90
N LEU A 386 -6.48 -11.08 8.71
CA LEU A 386 -6.25 -9.65 8.48
C LEU A 386 -7.44 -9.02 7.77
N ARG A 387 -7.85 -7.83 8.22
CA ARG A 387 -9.05 -7.14 7.70
C ARG A 387 -9.03 -6.99 6.17
N GLN A 388 -7.88 -6.71 5.56
CA GLN A 388 -7.76 -6.57 4.10
C GLN A 388 -8.00 -7.88 3.36
N PHE A 389 -7.69 -9.04 3.96
CA PHE A 389 -7.85 -10.35 3.33
C PHE A 389 -9.30 -10.88 3.37
N MET A 390 -10.18 -10.20 4.10
CA MET A 390 -11.62 -10.50 3.96
C MET A 390 -12.12 -10.24 2.54
N TYR A 391 -11.42 -9.41 1.76
CA TYR A 391 -11.71 -9.14 0.35
C TYR A 391 -11.01 -10.09 -0.63
N THR A 392 -10.17 -11.01 -0.16
CA THR A 392 -9.52 -12.01 -1.01
C THR A 392 -10.56 -12.96 -1.56
N LYS A 393 -10.62 -13.05 -2.88
CA LYS A 393 -11.58 -13.84 -3.63
C LYS A 393 -11.08 -15.26 -3.86
N PHE A 394 -9.81 -15.38 -4.26
CA PHE A 394 -9.16 -16.65 -4.57
C PHE A 394 -7.99 -16.91 -3.62
N VAL A 395 -7.96 -18.09 -3.03
CA VAL A 395 -6.82 -18.56 -2.24
C VAL A 395 -6.35 -19.90 -2.80
N ILE A 396 -5.14 -19.94 -3.34
CA ILE A 396 -4.48 -21.15 -3.83
C ILE A 396 -3.50 -21.59 -2.77
N VAL A 397 -3.63 -22.82 -2.28
CA VAL A 397 -2.70 -23.39 -1.28
C VAL A 397 -1.93 -24.53 -1.91
N THR A 398 -0.60 -24.47 -1.82
CA THR A 398 0.34 -25.48 -2.33
C THR A 398 1.29 -25.95 -1.22
N ASP A 399 2.05 -27.02 -1.48
CA ASP A 399 3.16 -27.42 -0.60
C ASP A 399 4.37 -26.48 -0.77
N ASP A 400 5.34 -26.61 0.12
CA ASP A 400 6.55 -25.77 0.20
C ASP A 400 7.61 -26.08 -0.87
N ASP A 401 7.39 -27.10 -1.71
CA ASP A 401 8.19 -27.38 -2.90
C ASP A 401 7.81 -26.54 -4.12
N ILE A 402 6.75 -25.72 -4.00
CA ILE A 402 6.26 -24.83 -5.06
C ILE A 402 6.71 -23.40 -4.80
N ASN A 403 7.20 -22.73 -5.83
CA ASN A 403 7.46 -21.28 -5.76
C ASN A 403 6.17 -20.48 -5.97
N ALA A 404 5.64 -19.89 -4.91
CA ALA A 404 4.41 -19.09 -4.96
C ALA A 404 4.45 -17.92 -5.96
N ARG A 405 5.65 -17.47 -6.36
CA ARG A 405 5.87 -16.35 -7.28
C ARG A 405 6.05 -16.78 -8.73
N ASP A 406 6.18 -18.09 -8.99
CA ASP A 406 6.27 -18.63 -10.33
C ASP A 406 4.94 -19.27 -10.76
N TRP A 407 4.23 -18.60 -11.64
CA TRP A 407 2.95 -19.08 -12.16
C TRP A 407 3.06 -20.41 -12.90
N ASN A 408 4.19 -20.73 -13.53
CA ASN A 408 4.37 -22.02 -14.17
C ASN A 408 4.35 -23.15 -13.13
N ASP A 409 5.00 -22.92 -12.00
CA ASP A 409 5.06 -23.85 -10.87
C ASP A 409 3.69 -23.99 -10.18
N VAL A 410 3.01 -22.86 -9.94
CA VAL A 410 1.66 -22.81 -9.33
C VAL A 410 0.64 -23.52 -10.22
N ILE A 411 0.64 -23.25 -11.53
CA ILE A 411 -0.27 -23.89 -12.51
C ILE A 411 0.01 -25.39 -12.56
N TRP A 412 1.30 -25.79 -12.57
CA TRP A 412 1.67 -27.19 -12.53
C TRP A 412 1.10 -27.90 -11.28
N ALA A 413 1.21 -27.27 -10.10
CA ALA A 413 0.64 -27.81 -8.87
C ALA A 413 -0.88 -27.94 -8.96
N ILE A 414 -1.59 -26.93 -9.43
CA ILE A 414 -3.05 -26.98 -9.62
C ILE A 414 -3.44 -28.14 -10.53
N THR A 415 -2.77 -28.28 -11.66
CA THR A 415 -3.16 -29.26 -12.70
C THR A 415 -2.78 -30.71 -12.34
N THR A 416 -1.78 -30.91 -11.49
CA THR A 416 -1.28 -32.24 -11.14
C THR A 416 -1.71 -32.76 -9.78
N ARG A 417 -2.06 -31.87 -8.84
CA ARG A 417 -2.34 -32.22 -7.44
C ARG A 417 -3.82 -32.06 -7.04
N MET A 418 -4.62 -31.42 -7.87
CA MET A 418 -5.99 -31.04 -7.53
C MET A 418 -7.02 -31.84 -8.33
N ASP A 419 -8.02 -32.39 -7.64
CA ASP A 419 -9.30 -32.77 -8.21
C ASP A 419 -10.31 -31.62 -7.99
N PRO A 420 -10.92 -31.05 -9.05
CA PRO A 420 -11.75 -29.85 -8.91
C PRO A 420 -12.92 -29.99 -7.93
N LYS A 421 -13.53 -31.17 -7.84
CA LYS A 421 -14.66 -31.40 -6.94
C LYS A 421 -14.24 -31.59 -5.49
N ARG A 422 -13.19 -32.36 -5.24
CA ARG A 422 -12.71 -32.66 -3.89
C ARG A 422 -11.99 -31.48 -3.25
N ASP A 423 -11.20 -30.74 -4.05
CA ASP A 423 -10.19 -29.83 -3.57
C ASP A 423 -10.57 -28.35 -3.73
N THR A 424 -11.76 -28.07 -4.21
CA THR A 424 -12.33 -26.71 -4.23
C THR A 424 -13.15 -26.43 -2.99
N VAL A 425 -12.93 -25.28 -2.38
CA VAL A 425 -13.78 -24.72 -1.32
C VAL A 425 -14.53 -23.52 -1.89
N LEU A 426 -15.85 -23.55 -1.88
CA LEU A 426 -16.71 -22.43 -2.25
C LEU A 426 -17.44 -21.92 -1.01
N ILE A 427 -17.39 -20.60 -0.78
CA ILE A 427 -18.12 -19.94 0.31
C ILE A 427 -18.90 -18.79 -0.31
N GLU A 428 -20.22 -18.87 -0.18
CA GLU A 428 -21.15 -17.87 -0.71
C GLU A 428 -21.50 -16.80 0.33
N ASN A 429 -22.04 -15.67 -0.14
CA ASN A 429 -22.55 -14.59 0.70
C ASN A 429 -21.51 -14.04 1.70
N THR A 430 -20.30 -13.78 1.21
CA THR A 430 -19.20 -13.23 2.00
C THR A 430 -18.89 -11.81 1.57
N PRO A 431 -18.27 -10.99 2.45
CA PRO A 431 -17.78 -9.68 2.07
C PRO A 431 -16.79 -9.77 0.91
N ILE A 432 -16.97 -8.91 -0.10
CA ILE A 432 -16.07 -8.71 -1.22
C ILE A 432 -15.84 -7.22 -1.41
N ASP A 433 -14.79 -6.87 -2.11
CA ASP A 433 -14.54 -5.47 -2.46
C ASP A 433 -15.67 -4.94 -3.37
N TYR A 434 -16.25 -3.80 -3.02
CA TYR A 434 -17.31 -3.14 -3.79
C TYR A 434 -16.86 -2.72 -5.21
N LEU A 435 -15.54 -2.64 -5.48
CA LEU A 435 -14.97 -2.45 -6.81
C LEU A 435 -14.95 -3.74 -7.65
N ASP A 436 -15.44 -4.85 -7.14
CA ASP A 436 -15.53 -6.12 -7.87
C ASP A 436 -16.84 -6.22 -8.65
N PHE A 437 -16.84 -5.76 -9.88
CA PHE A 437 -18.02 -5.87 -10.78
C PHE A 437 -18.43 -7.30 -11.13
N ALA A 438 -17.59 -8.30 -10.87
CA ALA A 438 -17.93 -9.70 -11.06
C ALA A 438 -18.75 -10.27 -9.89
N SER A 439 -18.89 -9.54 -8.79
CA SER A 439 -19.77 -9.95 -7.68
C SER A 439 -21.25 -9.73 -8.06
N PRO A 440 -22.15 -10.62 -7.62
CA PRO A 440 -23.58 -10.50 -7.96
C PRO A 440 -24.25 -9.28 -7.32
N VAL A 441 -23.72 -8.81 -6.20
CA VAL A 441 -24.18 -7.63 -5.46
C VAL A 441 -22.95 -6.86 -4.98
N SER A 442 -23.01 -5.52 -5.02
CA SER A 442 -21.91 -4.67 -4.54
C SER A 442 -21.58 -4.98 -3.08
N GLY A 443 -20.31 -5.27 -2.81
CA GLY A 443 -19.80 -5.62 -1.48
C GLY A 443 -20.14 -7.03 -0.99
N LEU A 444 -20.90 -7.84 -1.74
CA LEU A 444 -21.26 -9.20 -1.37
C LEU A 444 -21.03 -10.18 -2.53
N GLY A 445 -20.24 -11.20 -2.31
CA GLY A 445 -19.89 -12.17 -3.34
C GLY A 445 -19.51 -13.53 -2.76
N SER A 446 -18.71 -14.25 -3.51
CA SER A 446 -18.25 -15.60 -3.13
C SER A 446 -16.73 -15.69 -3.09
N LYS A 447 -16.22 -16.69 -2.40
CA LYS A 447 -14.80 -17.04 -2.30
C LYS A 447 -14.56 -18.44 -2.82
N MET A 448 -13.39 -18.61 -3.46
CA MET A 448 -12.93 -19.91 -3.93
C MET A 448 -11.54 -20.21 -3.37
N GLY A 449 -11.40 -21.35 -2.71
CA GLY A 449 -10.12 -21.91 -2.31
C GLY A 449 -9.76 -23.11 -3.15
N LEU A 450 -8.51 -23.21 -3.58
CA LEU A 450 -7.96 -24.32 -4.37
C LEU A 450 -6.88 -25.02 -3.55
N ASP A 451 -7.12 -26.28 -3.16
CA ASP A 451 -6.16 -27.11 -2.46
C ASP A 451 -5.28 -27.89 -3.46
N ALA A 452 -4.20 -27.27 -3.88
CA ALA A 452 -3.18 -27.84 -4.76
C ALA A 452 -2.00 -28.46 -3.98
N THR A 453 -2.25 -28.99 -2.76
CA THR A 453 -1.25 -29.73 -1.98
C THR A 453 -1.26 -31.22 -2.32
N HIS A 454 -0.19 -31.93 -1.98
CA HIS A 454 -0.17 -33.40 -1.99
C HIS A 454 -1.30 -33.96 -1.11
N LYS A 455 -1.93 -35.05 -1.56
CA LYS A 455 -3.02 -35.66 -0.81
C LYS A 455 -2.49 -36.77 0.12
N TRP A 456 -2.93 -36.68 1.35
CA TRP A 456 -2.57 -37.63 2.41
C TRP A 456 -3.60 -38.75 2.48
N PRO A 457 -3.24 -39.88 3.16
CA PRO A 457 -4.21 -40.95 3.47
C PRO A 457 -5.46 -40.35 4.17
N GLY A 458 -6.63 -40.68 3.67
CA GLY A 458 -7.90 -40.09 4.12
C GLY A 458 -8.45 -38.97 3.25
N GLU A 459 -7.60 -38.28 2.45
CA GLU A 459 -8.02 -37.30 1.44
C GLU A 459 -8.22 -37.95 0.06
N THR A 460 -7.56 -39.08 -0.18
CA THR A 460 -7.71 -39.90 -1.39
C THR A 460 -7.54 -41.37 -1.04
N SER A 461 -8.19 -42.27 -1.81
CA SER A 461 -8.00 -43.70 -1.73
C SER A 461 -6.82 -44.21 -2.59
N ARG A 462 -6.23 -43.32 -3.41
CA ARG A 462 -5.08 -43.70 -4.27
C ARG A 462 -3.77 -43.46 -3.55
N GLU A 463 -2.79 -44.30 -3.83
CA GLU A 463 -1.41 -43.98 -3.52
C GLU A 463 -0.96 -42.73 -4.29
N TRP A 464 -0.29 -41.82 -3.60
CA TRP A 464 0.16 -40.57 -4.23
C TRP A 464 1.36 -40.79 -5.13
N GLY A 465 1.42 -40.14 -6.26
CA GLY A 465 2.49 -40.26 -7.24
C GLY A 465 3.86 -39.84 -6.67
N ARG A 466 4.90 -40.53 -7.06
CA ARG A 466 6.27 -40.17 -6.71
C ARG A 466 6.78 -39.07 -7.64
N ALA A 467 7.27 -37.98 -7.07
CA ALA A 467 7.89 -36.91 -7.83
C ALA A 467 9.16 -37.37 -8.56
N ILE A 468 9.37 -36.89 -9.76
CA ILE A 468 10.58 -37.09 -10.55
C ILE A 468 11.61 -36.06 -10.08
N VAL A 469 12.65 -36.49 -9.44
CA VAL A 469 13.74 -35.65 -8.94
C VAL A 469 15.06 -36.23 -9.40
N GLN A 470 15.94 -35.39 -9.94
CA GLN A 470 17.28 -35.84 -10.35
C GLN A 470 18.16 -36.08 -9.12
N ASP A 471 19.09 -37.00 -9.25
CA ASP A 471 20.08 -37.32 -8.23
C ASP A 471 20.97 -36.10 -7.90
N GLU A 472 21.20 -35.85 -6.61
CA GLU A 472 21.95 -34.70 -6.13
C GLU A 472 23.43 -34.71 -6.56
N ALA A 473 24.04 -35.89 -6.74
CA ALA A 473 25.40 -35.97 -7.25
C ALA A 473 25.46 -35.61 -8.74
N VAL A 474 24.41 -35.98 -9.49
CA VAL A 474 24.27 -35.59 -10.89
C VAL A 474 24.08 -34.09 -11.01
N LYS A 475 23.22 -33.47 -10.21
CA LYS A 475 23.02 -32.01 -10.21
C LYS A 475 24.34 -31.29 -9.97
N ARG A 476 25.03 -31.61 -8.88
CA ARG A 476 26.35 -31.01 -8.56
C ARG A 476 27.36 -31.20 -9.70
N ARG A 477 27.39 -32.37 -10.30
CA ARG A 477 28.28 -32.62 -11.43
C ARG A 477 27.97 -31.74 -12.62
N ILE A 478 26.68 -31.51 -12.91
CA ILE A 478 26.26 -30.65 -14.01
C ILE A 478 26.53 -29.18 -13.70
N ASP A 479 26.30 -28.73 -12.44
CA ASP A 479 26.63 -27.35 -12.02
C ASP A 479 28.11 -27.02 -12.26
N GLU A 480 29.02 -27.97 -11.95
CA GLU A 480 30.45 -27.84 -12.22
C GLU A 480 30.79 -27.74 -13.71
N LEU A 481 30.00 -28.39 -14.56
CA LEU A 481 30.23 -28.42 -16.02
C LEU A 481 29.54 -27.27 -16.74
N TRP A 482 28.51 -26.65 -16.14
CA TRP A 482 27.56 -25.77 -16.83
C TRP A 482 28.25 -24.63 -17.59
N ALA A 483 29.13 -23.91 -16.94
CA ALA A 483 29.90 -22.81 -17.54
C ALA A 483 30.76 -23.25 -18.75
N GLY A 484 31.20 -24.50 -18.77
CA GLY A 484 32.02 -25.08 -19.86
C GLY A 484 31.20 -25.59 -21.04
N LEU A 485 29.87 -25.72 -20.87
CA LEU A 485 28.99 -26.23 -21.92
C LEU A 485 28.61 -25.13 -22.96
N GLY A 486 28.73 -23.85 -22.59
CA GLY A 486 28.41 -22.73 -23.50
C GLY A 486 26.93 -22.67 -23.90
N ILE A 487 26.03 -23.01 -22.98
CA ILE A 487 24.58 -23.10 -23.20
C ILE A 487 23.85 -21.99 -22.39
N ASP A 488 24.40 -20.81 -22.30
CA ASP A 488 23.80 -19.69 -21.57
C ASP A 488 22.72 -18.94 -22.38
#